data_58b5464ec521e44ceaaf073e0b13d90d
#
_entry.id   58b5464ec521e44ceaaf073e0b13d90d
#
_cell.length_a   1.000
_cell.length_b   1.000
_cell.length_c   1.000
_cell.angle_alpha   90.00
_cell.angle_beta   90.00
_cell.angle_gamma   90.00
#
_symmetry.space_group_name_H-M   'P 1'
#
loop_
_entity.id
_entity.type
_entity.pdbx_description
1 polymer ?
#
loop_
_entity_poly.entity_id
_entity_poly.type
_entity_poly.pdbx_seq_one_letter_code
_entity_poly.pdbx_strand_id
1 'polypeptide(L)'
;MENLIIPKNYKSELNLHDTQIAIKTVKDFFQNLISLRLNLSRVSAPLFVDPNSGLNDNLNGVERPVSFTIKEQNERNAEVVHSLAKWKRYALKKYGFSEGEGIYTDMNAIRRDETTDNIHSIFVDQWDWEKIINKKDRNIDFLKDTIRTVYKCLRKTEKYMAIQYDYIEEILPADIFFITTQELEDMFPESTPKEREYYITKAKGAVCILKIGDLLESGEKHDGRAPDYDDWSLNADILVYYPVLDIALELSSMGIRVDKDALLSQLEKAGCPERANLPFQKAIIDGKLPYTIGGGIGQSRICMFFLRKAHIGEVQSSLWPEEMVTEAEKNGIQLL
;
A
#
# COMPACT_ATOMS: atom_id res chain seq x y z
N MET A 1 27.04 -2.76 3.81
CA MET A 1 25.60 -3.03 3.91
C MET A 1 24.97 -2.59 2.59
N GLU A 2 24.52 -3.53 1.79
CA GLU A 2 24.02 -3.23 0.43
C GLU A 2 22.64 -2.54 0.43
N ASN A 3 21.89 -2.65 1.54
CA ASN A 3 20.48 -2.22 1.59
C ASN A 3 20.23 -0.90 2.35
N LEU A 4 21.26 -0.18 2.80
CA LEU A 4 21.11 1.07 3.52
C LEU A 4 21.66 2.24 2.72
N ILE A 5 20.81 3.17 2.33
CA ILE A 5 21.18 4.43 1.69
C ILE A 5 21.41 5.47 2.79
N ILE A 6 22.60 6.03 2.83
CA ILE A 6 22.94 7.16 3.69
C ILE A 6 23.02 8.43 2.83
N PRO A 7 22.04 9.34 2.95
CA PRO A 7 22.08 10.57 2.18
C PRO A 7 23.24 11.46 2.63
N LYS A 8 23.93 12.06 1.68
CA LYS A 8 25.07 12.93 2.00
C LYS A 8 24.62 14.14 2.81
N ASN A 9 25.29 14.36 3.95
CA ASN A 9 24.98 15.46 4.90
C ASN A 9 23.56 15.44 5.47
N TYR A 10 22.92 14.27 5.51
CA TYR A 10 21.60 14.16 6.14
C TYR A 10 21.66 14.55 7.62
N LYS A 11 20.66 15.30 8.03
CA LYS A 11 20.39 15.62 9.43
C LYS A 11 18.89 15.72 9.59
N SER A 12 18.35 15.00 10.57
CA SER A 12 16.96 15.14 10.94
C SER A 12 16.68 16.54 11.48
N GLU A 13 15.72 17.25 10.90
CA GLU A 13 15.30 18.60 11.35
C GLU A 13 14.51 18.59 12.66
N LEU A 14 13.94 17.44 13.02
CA LEU A 14 13.20 17.23 14.25
C LEU A 14 13.93 16.24 15.16
N ASN A 15 14.02 16.54 16.46
CA ASN A 15 14.42 15.58 17.47
C ASN A 15 13.36 14.47 17.64
N LEU A 16 13.64 13.42 18.44
CA LEU A 16 12.74 12.29 18.63
C LEU A 16 11.37 12.69 19.18
N HIS A 17 11.33 13.59 20.17
CA HIS A 17 10.08 14.04 20.78
C HIS A 17 9.20 14.79 19.77
N ASP A 18 9.77 15.77 19.07
CA ASP A 18 9.05 16.58 18.07
C ASP A 18 8.64 15.73 16.85
N THR A 19 9.45 14.71 16.52
CA THR A 19 9.09 13.73 15.48
C THR A 19 7.82 12.97 15.86
N GLN A 20 7.63 12.56 17.13
CA GLN A 20 6.40 11.89 17.56
C GLN A 20 5.17 12.80 17.45
N ILE A 21 5.30 14.07 17.78
CA ILE A 21 4.22 15.07 17.59
C ILE A 21 3.90 15.24 16.11
N ALA A 22 4.93 15.35 15.27
CA ALA A 22 4.78 15.52 13.83
C ALA A 22 4.12 14.30 13.16
N ILE A 23 4.47 13.06 13.56
CA ILE A 23 3.82 11.82 13.10
C ILE A 23 2.31 11.90 13.36
N LYS A 24 1.92 12.27 14.58
CA LYS A 24 0.50 12.41 14.93
C LYS A 24 -0.18 13.48 14.05
N THR A 25 0.49 14.61 13.85
CA THR A 25 -0.02 15.73 13.02
C THR A 25 -0.29 15.29 11.58
N VAL A 26 0.66 14.59 10.96
CA VAL A 26 0.50 14.01 9.61
C VAL A 26 -0.67 13.03 9.59
N LYS A 27 -0.67 12.06 10.52
CA LYS A 27 -1.68 10.98 10.54
C LYS A 27 -3.09 11.54 10.74
N ASP A 28 -3.29 12.40 11.70
CA ASP A 28 -4.61 12.97 11.98
C ASP A 28 -5.15 13.80 10.80
N PHE A 29 -4.32 14.64 10.21
CA PHE A 29 -4.74 15.46 9.08
C PHE A 29 -5.09 14.62 7.86
N PHE A 30 -4.20 13.73 7.44
CA PHE A 30 -4.42 12.90 6.27
C PHE A 30 -5.63 11.96 6.44
N GLN A 31 -5.70 11.24 7.56
CA GLN A 31 -6.78 10.31 7.88
C GLN A 31 -8.17 10.98 7.84
N ASN A 32 -8.30 12.15 8.46
CA ASN A 32 -9.56 12.90 8.47
C ASN A 32 -9.93 13.38 7.06
N LEU A 33 -8.93 13.82 6.28
CA LEU A 33 -9.17 14.31 4.93
C LEU A 33 -9.58 13.20 3.97
N ILE A 34 -8.88 12.05 3.98
CA ILE A 34 -9.18 10.93 3.08
C ILE A 34 -10.52 10.29 3.40
N SER A 35 -10.83 10.11 4.69
CA SER A 35 -12.12 9.55 5.11
C SER A 35 -13.30 10.41 4.65
N LEU A 36 -13.18 11.73 4.79
CA LEU A 36 -14.20 12.68 4.30
C LEU A 36 -14.33 12.63 2.77
N ARG A 37 -13.21 12.61 2.03
CA ARG A 37 -13.21 12.71 0.57
C ARG A 37 -13.71 11.45 -0.13
N LEU A 38 -13.46 10.28 0.44
CA LEU A 38 -13.91 9.00 -0.09
C LEU A 38 -15.21 8.49 0.57
N ASN A 39 -15.75 9.21 1.56
CA ASN A 39 -16.93 8.79 2.35
C ASN A 39 -16.68 7.46 3.08
N LEU A 40 -15.65 7.45 3.94
CA LEU A 40 -15.21 6.26 4.66
C LEU A 40 -15.52 6.38 6.16
N SER A 41 -16.08 5.34 6.74
CA SER A 41 -16.23 5.19 8.19
C SER A 41 -15.09 4.35 8.75
N ARG A 42 -14.50 4.77 9.88
CA ARG A 42 -13.50 3.97 10.57
C ARG A 42 -14.15 2.75 11.22
N VAL A 43 -13.57 1.57 11.02
CA VAL A 43 -14.04 0.32 11.64
C VAL A 43 -12.92 -0.41 12.37
N SER A 44 -13.31 -1.28 13.32
CA SER A 44 -12.40 -2.24 13.92
C SER A 44 -12.12 -3.37 12.95
N ALA A 45 -10.86 -3.77 12.83
CA ALA A 45 -10.42 -4.85 11.95
C ALA A 45 -9.63 -5.90 12.73
N PRO A 46 -9.57 -7.15 12.24
CA PRO A 46 -8.79 -8.20 12.88
C PRO A 46 -7.29 -7.98 12.64
N LEU A 47 -6.48 -8.29 13.66
CA LEU A 47 -5.02 -8.41 13.54
C LEU A 47 -4.63 -9.78 12.94
N PHE A 48 -5.47 -10.78 13.13
CA PHE A 48 -5.25 -12.16 12.67
C PHE A 48 -6.56 -12.80 12.20
N VAL A 49 -6.44 -13.78 11.32
CA VAL A 49 -7.58 -14.48 10.71
C VAL A 49 -7.33 -15.99 10.71
N ASP A 50 -8.40 -16.76 10.49
CA ASP A 50 -8.31 -18.20 10.23
C ASP A 50 -7.74 -18.42 8.82
N PRO A 51 -6.64 -19.18 8.63
CA PRO A 51 -6.07 -19.47 7.32
C PRO A 51 -7.07 -20.11 6.35
N ASN A 52 -8.02 -20.91 6.84
CA ASN A 52 -9.03 -21.58 6.01
C ASN A 52 -10.14 -20.63 5.53
N SER A 53 -10.19 -19.40 6.00
CA SER A 53 -11.20 -18.41 5.58
C SER A 53 -10.96 -17.86 4.16
N GLY A 54 -9.73 -17.94 3.65
CA GLY A 54 -9.30 -17.29 2.42
C GLY A 54 -9.15 -15.76 2.53
N LEU A 55 -9.21 -15.21 3.76
CA LEU A 55 -9.19 -13.76 4.00
C LEU A 55 -7.79 -13.17 4.12
N ASN A 56 -6.76 -13.99 4.46
CA ASN A 56 -5.40 -13.47 4.49
C ASN A 56 -4.86 -13.21 3.08
N ASP A 57 -3.97 -12.25 2.97
CA ASP A 57 -3.26 -11.96 1.72
C ASP A 57 -2.06 -12.89 1.60
N ASN A 58 -1.93 -13.53 0.46
CA ASN A 58 -0.79 -14.42 0.19
C ASN A 58 0.37 -13.67 -0.50
N LEU A 59 0.26 -12.36 -0.66
CA LEU A 59 1.23 -11.50 -1.35
C LEU A 59 1.63 -12.11 -2.71
N ASN A 60 2.91 -12.40 -2.92
CA ASN A 60 3.39 -13.06 -4.13
C ASN A 60 3.25 -14.61 -4.06
N GLY A 61 2.79 -15.15 -2.92
CA GLY A 61 2.56 -16.58 -2.72
C GLY A 61 3.73 -17.36 -2.15
N VAL A 62 4.83 -16.69 -1.84
CA VAL A 62 6.06 -17.30 -1.26
C VAL A 62 6.29 -16.87 0.19
N GLU A 63 5.73 -15.74 0.60
CA GLU A 63 5.87 -15.16 1.93
C GLU A 63 5.10 -15.98 2.96
N ARG A 64 5.74 -16.24 4.09
CA ARG A 64 5.18 -17.03 5.19
C ARG A 64 4.47 -16.12 6.21
N PRO A 65 3.20 -16.36 6.56
CA PRO A 65 2.54 -15.62 7.62
C PRO A 65 3.15 -15.97 8.99
N VAL A 66 3.02 -15.06 9.95
CA VAL A 66 3.21 -15.36 11.37
C VAL A 66 1.96 -16.08 11.86
N SER A 67 2.11 -17.33 12.28
CA SER A 67 1.02 -18.17 12.73
C SER A 67 1.17 -18.58 14.20
N PHE A 68 0.04 -18.80 14.86
CA PHE A 68 -0.02 -19.27 16.24
C PHE A 68 -1.32 -20.06 16.46
N THR A 69 -1.39 -20.81 17.56
CA THR A 69 -2.58 -21.56 17.93
C THR A 69 -3.35 -20.86 19.05
N ILE A 70 -4.68 -21.07 19.08
CA ILE A 70 -5.58 -20.50 20.09
C ILE A 70 -6.04 -21.62 21.02
N LYS A 71 -5.51 -21.66 22.24
CA LYS A 71 -5.74 -22.72 23.22
C LYS A 71 -7.23 -22.94 23.51
N GLU A 72 -8.00 -21.88 23.74
CA GLU A 72 -9.46 -21.98 24.04
C GLU A 72 -10.30 -22.46 22.86
N GLN A 73 -9.72 -22.50 21.66
CA GLN A 73 -10.35 -22.98 20.44
C GLN A 73 -9.79 -24.32 19.97
N ASN A 74 -9.40 -25.20 20.90
CA ASN A 74 -8.80 -26.49 20.61
C ASN A 74 -7.57 -26.41 19.70
N GLU A 75 -6.66 -25.51 20.01
CA GLU A 75 -5.43 -25.27 19.25
C GLU A 75 -5.72 -24.89 17.78
N ARG A 76 -6.82 -24.21 17.51
CA ARG A 76 -7.13 -23.69 16.18
C ARG A 76 -6.06 -22.74 15.72
N ASN A 77 -5.62 -22.90 14.48
CA ASN A 77 -4.60 -22.07 13.86
C ASN A 77 -5.13 -20.67 13.51
N ALA A 78 -4.33 -19.66 13.72
CA ALA A 78 -4.57 -18.27 13.32
C ALA A 78 -3.30 -17.69 12.70
N GLU A 79 -3.46 -16.76 11.75
CA GLU A 79 -2.38 -16.07 11.06
C GLU A 79 -2.54 -14.57 11.23
N VAL A 80 -1.44 -13.88 11.60
CA VAL A 80 -1.38 -12.42 11.52
C VAL A 80 -1.54 -12.01 10.05
N VAL A 81 -2.35 -11.00 9.80
CA VAL A 81 -2.63 -10.57 8.43
C VAL A 81 -1.40 -9.99 7.74
N HIS A 82 -1.27 -10.24 6.44
CA HIS A 82 -0.32 -9.54 5.56
C HIS A 82 -0.95 -8.28 4.95
N SER A 83 -2.26 -8.30 4.72
CA SER A 83 -3.12 -7.17 4.39
C SER A 83 -4.57 -7.47 4.72
N LEU A 84 -5.43 -6.45 4.71
CA LEU A 84 -6.87 -6.58 4.91
C LEU A 84 -7.68 -6.45 3.60
N ALA A 85 -7.03 -6.55 2.45
CA ALA A 85 -7.65 -6.34 1.14
C ALA A 85 -8.94 -7.17 0.96
N LYS A 86 -8.90 -8.46 1.29
CA LYS A 86 -10.04 -9.37 1.17
C LYS A 86 -11.06 -9.17 2.29
N TRP A 87 -10.58 -9.00 3.53
CA TRP A 87 -11.44 -8.83 4.69
C TRP A 87 -12.33 -7.59 4.59
N LYS A 88 -11.82 -6.47 4.10
CA LYS A 88 -12.57 -5.21 3.99
C LYS A 88 -13.83 -5.35 3.13
N ARG A 89 -13.72 -6.02 1.98
CA ARG A 89 -14.87 -6.28 1.11
C ARG A 89 -15.92 -7.15 1.79
N TYR A 90 -15.48 -8.16 2.55
CA TYR A 90 -16.37 -8.98 3.37
C TYR A 90 -17.04 -8.17 4.48
N ALA A 91 -16.27 -7.31 5.17
CA ALA A 91 -16.76 -6.46 6.25
C ALA A 91 -17.84 -5.47 5.79
N LEU A 92 -17.66 -4.83 4.62
CA LEU A 92 -18.69 -3.96 4.03
C LEU A 92 -20.04 -4.65 3.91
N LYS A 93 -20.05 -5.88 3.40
CA LYS A 93 -21.28 -6.69 3.31
C LYS A 93 -21.84 -7.04 4.69
N LYS A 94 -20.98 -7.51 5.60
CA LYS A 94 -21.37 -7.95 6.95
C LYS A 94 -21.95 -6.80 7.78
N TYR A 95 -21.41 -5.59 7.62
CA TYR A 95 -21.85 -4.43 8.40
C TYR A 95 -22.99 -3.63 7.73
N GLY A 96 -23.44 -4.04 6.54
CA GLY A 96 -24.60 -3.45 5.88
C GLY A 96 -24.36 -2.08 5.26
N PHE A 97 -23.13 -1.81 4.81
CA PHE A 97 -22.82 -0.59 4.07
C PHE A 97 -23.49 -0.59 2.69
N SER A 98 -23.81 0.61 2.21
CA SER A 98 -24.50 0.87 0.95
C SER A 98 -23.56 1.36 -0.14
N GLU A 99 -24.05 1.42 -1.38
CA GLU A 99 -23.32 2.01 -2.51
C GLU A 99 -22.88 3.45 -2.22
N GLY A 100 -21.63 3.77 -2.57
CA GLY A 100 -21.02 5.07 -2.31
C GLY A 100 -20.47 5.26 -0.89
N GLU A 101 -20.73 4.32 0.01
CA GLU A 101 -20.15 4.27 1.36
C GLU A 101 -18.94 3.35 1.40
N GLY A 102 -18.06 3.60 2.35
CA GLY A 102 -16.86 2.79 2.52
C GLY A 102 -16.39 2.71 3.97
N ILE A 103 -15.35 1.92 4.17
CA ILE A 103 -14.67 1.75 5.45
C ILE A 103 -13.18 2.02 5.30
N TYR A 104 -12.55 2.41 6.41
CA TYR A 104 -11.10 2.33 6.57
C TYR A 104 -10.75 1.83 7.97
N THR A 105 -9.55 1.35 8.10
CA THR A 105 -8.99 0.91 9.39
C THR A 105 -7.49 1.15 9.45
N ASP A 106 -6.96 1.22 10.67
CA ASP A 106 -5.52 1.16 10.92
C ASP A 106 -5.10 -0.31 10.89
N MET A 107 -4.55 -0.75 9.76
CA MET A 107 -4.05 -2.12 9.59
C MET A 107 -2.62 -2.19 10.11
N ASN A 108 -2.35 -3.22 10.90
CA ASN A 108 -1.02 -3.63 11.32
C ASN A 108 -0.74 -5.03 10.79
N ALA A 109 0.38 -5.22 10.11
CA ALA A 109 0.80 -6.49 9.55
C ALA A 109 2.25 -6.81 9.93
N ILE A 110 2.58 -8.10 9.90
CA ILE A 110 3.94 -8.58 10.08
C ILE A 110 4.34 -9.34 8.82
N ARG A 111 5.32 -8.83 8.09
CA ARG A 111 5.94 -9.48 6.94
C ARG A 111 7.28 -10.06 7.36
N ARG A 112 7.25 -11.25 7.96
CA ARG A 112 8.41 -11.86 8.61
C ARG A 112 9.58 -12.17 7.67
N ASP A 113 9.32 -12.30 6.38
CA ASP A 113 10.32 -12.61 5.35
C ASP A 113 10.77 -11.34 4.58
N GLU A 114 10.38 -10.14 5.04
CA GLU A 114 10.76 -8.87 4.42
C GLU A 114 12.26 -8.60 4.59
N THR A 115 12.88 -8.14 3.51
CA THR A 115 14.24 -7.60 3.56
C THR A 115 14.19 -6.13 3.95
N THR A 116 14.71 -5.82 5.13
CA THR A 116 14.68 -4.45 5.65
C THR A 116 15.67 -3.54 4.94
N ASP A 117 15.23 -2.32 4.66
CA ASP A 117 16.03 -1.23 4.09
C ASP A 117 15.50 0.13 4.58
N ASN A 118 15.83 1.22 3.88
CA ASN A 118 15.36 2.56 4.25
C ASN A 118 13.82 2.71 4.26
N ILE A 119 13.09 1.93 3.45
CA ILE A 119 11.65 2.07 3.23
C ILE A 119 10.84 0.80 3.50
N HIS A 120 11.51 -0.32 3.80
CA HIS A 120 10.89 -1.61 4.13
C HIS A 120 11.18 -2.01 5.57
N SER A 121 10.12 -2.39 6.29
CA SER A 121 10.13 -2.87 7.68
C SER A 121 9.38 -4.19 7.77
N ILE A 122 9.76 -5.04 8.72
CA ILE A 122 8.99 -6.23 9.09
C ILE A 122 7.58 -5.86 9.58
N PHE A 123 7.45 -4.73 10.26
CA PHE A 123 6.17 -4.17 10.67
C PHE A 123 5.63 -3.25 9.57
N VAL A 124 4.40 -3.50 9.10
CA VAL A 124 3.71 -2.70 8.09
C VAL A 124 2.45 -2.10 8.68
N ASP A 125 2.32 -0.77 8.59
CA ASP A 125 1.14 -0.03 9.00
C ASP A 125 0.50 0.70 7.81
N GLN A 126 -0.81 0.50 7.61
CA GLN A 126 -1.54 1.12 6.51
C GLN A 126 -2.89 1.68 6.98
N TRP A 127 -3.35 2.76 6.33
CA TRP A 127 -4.79 3.00 6.23
C TRP A 127 -5.31 2.10 5.13
N ASP A 128 -5.92 1.01 5.53
CA ASP A 128 -6.58 0.09 4.62
C ASP A 128 -8.03 0.52 4.42
N TRP A 129 -8.41 0.86 3.20
CA TRP A 129 -9.74 1.37 2.87
C TRP A 129 -10.42 0.56 1.77
N GLU A 130 -11.76 0.58 1.76
CA GLU A 130 -12.58 -0.10 0.78
C GLU A 130 -13.93 0.63 0.66
N LYS A 131 -14.44 0.80 -0.57
CA LYS A 131 -15.68 1.50 -0.86
C LYS A 131 -16.56 0.70 -1.82
N ILE A 132 -17.89 0.65 -1.56
CA ILE A 132 -18.85 0.01 -2.46
C ILE A 132 -19.08 0.89 -3.68
N ILE A 133 -19.02 0.28 -4.86
CA ILE A 133 -19.23 0.94 -6.15
C ILE A 133 -20.30 0.19 -6.96
N ASN A 134 -20.80 0.82 -7.99
CA ASN A 134 -21.67 0.17 -8.98
C ASN A 134 -20.87 -0.70 -9.96
N LYS A 135 -21.54 -1.66 -10.59
CA LYS A 135 -20.94 -2.45 -11.66
C LYS A 135 -20.49 -1.55 -12.84
N LYS A 136 -21.24 -0.50 -13.19
CA LYS A 136 -20.88 0.47 -14.25
C LYS A 136 -19.60 1.25 -13.95
N ASP A 137 -19.23 1.39 -12.67
CA ASP A 137 -18.03 2.11 -12.22
C ASP A 137 -16.76 1.25 -12.30
N ARG A 138 -16.87 -0.03 -12.71
CA ARG A 138 -15.73 -0.91 -12.99
C ARG A 138 -15.07 -0.52 -14.31
N ASN A 139 -14.39 0.60 -14.32
CA ASN A 139 -13.68 1.12 -15.48
C ASN A 139 -12.48 1.97 -15.09
N ILE A 140 -11.59 2.21 -16.04
CA ILE A 140 -10.31 2.92 -15.80
C ILE A 140 -10.52 4.39 -15.45
N ASP A 141 -11.57 5.04 -15.93
CA ASP A 141 -11.83 6.45 -15.67
C ASP A 141 -12.24 6.65 -14.22
N PHE A 142 -13.12 5.79 -13.69
CA PHE A 142 -13.51 5.79 -12.28
C PHE A 142 -12.31 5.52 -11.36
N LEU A 143 -11.43 4.58 -11.74
CA LEU A 143 -10.18 4.33 -11.00
C LEU A 143 -9.31 5.60 -10.98
N LYS A 144 -9.07 6.22 -12.15
CA LYS A 144 -8.28 7.46 -12.27
C LYS A 144 -8.85 8.60 -11.44
N ASP A 145 -10.17 8.78 -11.40
CA ASP A 145 -10.82 9.83 -10.62
C ASP A 145 -10.69 9.59 -9.10
N THR A 146 -10.76 8.33 -8.68
CA THR A 146 -10.48 7.96 -7.29
C THR A 146 -9.02 8.24 -6.92
N ILE A 147 -8.08 7.88 -7.79
CA ILE A 147 -6.65 8.16 -7.62
C ILE A 147 -6.39 9.67 -7.52
N ARG A 148 -6.99 10.48 -8.39
CA ARG A 148 -6.89 11.96 -8.31
C ARG A 148 -7.40 12.48 -6.98
N THR A 149 -8.43 11.86 -6.41
CA THR A 149 -8.98 12.23 -5.10
C THR A 149 -7.98 11.92 -3.98
N VAL A 150 -7.37 10.73 -3.98
CA VAL A 150 -6.31 10.35 -3.04
C VAL A 150 -5.11 11.28 -3.18
N TYR A 151 -4.65 11.54 -4.40
CA TYR A 151 -3.52 12.41 -4.68
C TYR A 151 -3.75 13.85 -4.21
N LYS A 152 -4.97 14.39 -4.40
CA LYS A 152 -5.35 15.70 -3.84
C LYS A 152 -5.29 15.73 -2.31
N CYS A 153 -5.56 14.61 -1.65
CA CYS A 153 -5.38 14.51 -0.20
C CYS A 153 -3.89 14.55 0.19
N LEU A 154 -3.02 13.85 -0.54
CA LEU A 154 -1.57 13.91 -0.34
C LEU A 154 -1.04 15.34 -0.48
N ARG A 155 -1.37 16.04 -1.56
CA ARG A 155 -0.97 17.44 -1.79
C ARG A 155 -1.44 18.40 -0.70
N LYS A 156 -2.69 18.23 -0.24
CA LYS A 156 -3.22 19.08 0.84
C LYS A 156 -2.52 18.80 2.17
N THR A 157 -2.13 17.55 2.40
CA THR A 157 -1.35 17.18 3.59
C THR A 157 0.05 17.78 3.52
N GLU A 158 0.73 17.71 2.36
CA GLU A 158 2.03 18.38 2.17
C GLU A 158 1.94 19.87 2.45
N LYS A 159 0.97 20.55 1.85
CA LYS A 159 0.74 21.98 2.09
C LYS A 159 0.48 22.30 3.56
N TYR A 160 -0.31 21.47 4.24
CA TYR A 160 -0.56 21.64 5.67
C TYR A 160 0.72 21.48 6.48
N MET A 161 1.54 20.46 6.17
CA MET A 161 2.81 20.23 6.85
C MET A 161 3.83 21.35 6.59
N ALA A 162 3.88 21.92 5.39
CA ALA A 162 4.73 23.07 5.07
C ALA A 162 4.34 24.35 5.85
N ILE A 163 3.06 24.48 6.24
CA ILE A 163 2.61 25.57 7.12
C ILE A 163 3.01 25.30 8.59
N GLN A 164 3.06 24.04 9.02
CA GLN A 164 3.41 23.68 10.40
C GLN A 164 4.91 23.64 10.67
N TYR A 165 5.72 23.37 9.63
CA TYR A 165 7.16 23.13 9.75
C TYR A 165 7.92 23.85 8.63
N ASP A 166 8.67 24.89 8.95
CA ASP A 166 9.32 25.80 8.01
C ASP A 166 10.35 25.11 7.09
N TYR A 167 10.89 23.96 7.49
CA TYR A 167 11.85 23.19 6.68
C TYR A 167 11.19 22.34 5.58
N ILE A 168 9.87 22.21 5.58
CA ILE A 168 9.14 21.39 4.61
C ILE A 168 8.76 22.26 3.40
N GLU A 169 9.34 21.95 2.27
CA GLU A 169 8.96 22.53 0.98
C GLU A 169 7.92 21.63 0.27
N GLU A 170 6.98 22.28 -0.46
CA GLU A 170 6.05 21.57 -1.32
C GLU A 170 6.78 21.06 -2.57
N ILE A 171 6.84 19.72 -2.75
CA ILE A 171 7.52 19.07 -3.88
C ILE A 171 6.57 18.27 -4.78
N LEU A 172 5.34 18.00 -4.32
CA LEU A 172 4.35 17.28 -5.11
C LEU A 172 3.81 18.15 -6.25
N PRO A 173 3.88 17.69 -7.52
CA PRO A 173 3.35 18.43 -8.67
C PRO A 173 1.84 18.66 -8.56
N ALA A 174 1.33 19.60 -9.37
CA ALA A 174 -0.09 19.95 -9.37
C ALA A 174 -1.01 18.77 -9.66
N ASP A 175 -0.60 17.91 -10.61
CA ASP A 175 -1.35 16.73 -11.03
C ASP A 175 -0.45 15.51 -11.06
N ILE A 176 -1.03 14.33 -10.83
CA ILE A 176 -0.37 13.05 -10.95
C ILE A 176 -0.33 12.58 -12.40
N PHE A 177 0.81 12.08 -12.86
CA PHE A 177 0.98 11.54 -14.19
C PHE A 177 0.55 10.07 -14.23
N PHE A 178 -0.30 9.68 -15.20
CA PHE A 178 -0.76 8.30 -15.39
C PHE A 178 0.01 7.62 -16.51
N ILE A 179 0.44 6.40 -16.27
CA ILE A 179 1.13 5.54 -17.24
C ILE A 179 0.80 4.07 -16.94
N THR A 180 0.69 3.24 -17.98
CA THR A 180 0.56 1.80 -17.82
C THR A 180 1.91 1.12 -17.71
N THR A 181 1.93 -0.09 -17.18
CA THR A 181 3.16 -0.91 -17.12
C THR A 181 3.73 -1.18 -18.51
N GLN A 182 2.87 -1.39 -19.54
CA GLN A 182 3.33 -1.58 -20.92
C GLN A 182 3.94 -0.32 -21.51
N GLU A 183 3.30 0.85 -21.34
CA GLU A 183 3.88 2.13 -21.79
C GLU A 183 5.24 2.41 -21.13
N LEU A 184 5.45 1.97 -19.87
CA LEU A 184 6.76 2.06 -19.20
C LEU A 184 7.80 1.13 -19.83
N GLU A 185 7.41 -0.08 -20.18
CA GLU A 185 8.28 -1.02 -20.90
C GLU A 185 8.68 -0.47 -22.26
N ASP A 186 7.70 0.04 -23.03
CA ASP A 186 7.94 0.64 -24.36
C ASP A 186 8.88 1.85 -24.29
N MET A 187 8.78 2.66 -23.22
CA MET A 187 9.66 3.83 -23.02
C MET A 187 11.08 3.44 -22.61
N PHE A 188 11.24 2.37 -21.84
CA PHE A 188 12.52 1.94 -21.25
C PHE A 188 12.70 0.41 -21.40
N PRO A 189 12.80 -0.13 -22.63
CA PRO A 189 12.78 -1.57 -22.85
C PRO A 189 13.94 -2.32 -22.21
N GLU A 190 15.10 -1.71 -22.12
CA GLU A 190 16.33 -2.31 -21.58
C GLU A 190 16.46 -2.18 -20.04
N SER A 191 15.49 -1.50 -19.39
CA SER A 191 15.54 -1.23 -17.96
C SER A 191 14.71 -2.23 -17.18
N THR A 192 15.13 -2.50 -15.95
CA THR A 192 14.33 -3.27 -14.99
C THR A 192 13.07 -2.50 -14.57
N PRO A 193 12.03 -3.16 -14.08
CA PRO A 193 10.81 -2.49 -13.61
C PRO A 193 11.09 -1.37 -12.59
N LYS A 194 12.01 -1.58 -11.64
CA LYS A 194 12.36 -0.57 -10.62
C LYS A 194 13.12 0.62 -11.22
N GLU A 195 13.96 0.42 -12.21
CA GLU A 195 14.60 1.51 -12.95
C GLU A 195 13.57 2.30 -13.76
N ARG A 196 12.61 1.63 -14.42
CA ARG A 196 11.48 2.28 -15.12
C ARG A 196 10.68 3.18 -14.17
N GLU A 197 10.33 2.68 -12.98
CA GLU A 197 9.66 3.44 -11.94
C GLU A 197 10.47 4.66 -11.51
N TYR A 198 11.76 4.50 -11.27
CA TYR A 198 12.65 5.58 -10.87
C TYR A 198 12.74 6.68 -11.94
N TYR A 199 12.99 6.31 -13.20
CA TYR A 199 13.16 7.30 -14.27
C TYR A 199 11.91 8.13 -14.49
N ILE A 200 10.75 7.48 -14.59
CA ILE A 200 9.50 8.19 -14.83
C ILE A 200 9.09 9.04 -13.63
N THR A 201 9.27 8.52 -12.41
CA THR A 201 8.89 9.22 -11.19
C THR A 201 9.80 10.42 -10.94
N LYS A 202 11.10 10.29 -11.19
CA LYS A 202 12.06 11.41 -11.14
C LYS A 202 11.72 12.49 -12.15
N ALA A 203 11.33 12.11 -13.37
CA ALA A 203 10.98 13.06 -14.42
C ALA A 203 9.64 13.78 -14.18
N LYS A 204 8.67 13.13 -13.52
CA LYS A 204 7.29 13.64 -13.35
C LYS A 204 6.97 14.11 -11.93
N GLY A 205 7.78 13.75 -10.93
CA GLY A 205 7.59 14.06 -9.51
C GLY A 205 6.54 13.16 -8.82
N ALA A 206 5.42 12.86 -9.47
CA ALA A 206 4.40 11.93 -8.99
C ALA A 206 3.76 11.17 -10.16
N VAL A 207 3.68 9.86 -10.02
CA VAL A 207 3.23 8.94 -11.08
C VAL A 207 2.23 7.95 -10.50
N CYS A 208 1.24 7.62 -11.31
CA CYS A 208 0.34 6.50 -11.07
C CYS A 208 0.59 5.44 -12.14
N ILE A 209 1.11 4.29 -11.73
CA ILE A 209 1.37 3.15 -12.61
C ILE A 209 0.14 2.25 -12.61
N LEU A 210 -0.41 1.99 -13.78
CA LEU A 210 -1.66 1.26 -14.00
C LEU A 210 -1.40 -0.13 -14.57
N LYS A 211 -2.35 -1.06 -14.34
CA LYS A 211 -2.40 -2.41 -14.94
C LYS A 211 -1.22 -3.29 -14.54
N ILE A 212 -1.01 -3.46 -13.24
CA ILE A 212 0.06 -4.28 -12.68
C ILE A 212 -0.44 -5.70 -12.44
N GLY A 213 0.38 -6.73 -12.75
CA GLY A 213 0.13 -8.14 -12.41
C GLY A 213 0.06 -9.10 -13.58
N ASP A 214 -0.37 -8.66 -14.76
CA ASP A 214 -0.34 -9.49 -15.98
C ASP A 214 1.04 -9.46 -16.66
N LEU A 215 1.24 -10.34 -17.62
CA LEU A 215 2.44 -10.35 -18.47
C LEU A 215 2.42 -9.16 -19.43
N LEU A 216 3.59 -8.54 -19.62
CA LEU A 216 3.83 -7.53 -20.63
C LEU A 216 4.10 -8.19 -22.00
N GLU A 217 4.25 -7.38 -23.05
CA GLU A 217 4.53 -7.89 -24.40
C GLU A 217 5.87 -8.63 -24.49
N SER A 218 6.83 -8.30 -23.63
CA SER A 218 8.09 -9.05 -23.48
C SER A 218 7.92 -10.47 -22.90
N GLY A 219 6.77 -10.77 -22.31
CA GLY A 219 6.53 -12.01 -21.56
C GLY A 219 6.93 -11.94 -20.09
N GLU A 220 7.47 -10.81 -19.62
CA GLU A 220 7.81 -10.57 -18.22
C GLU A 220 6.69 -9.83 -17.51
N LYS A 221 6.72 -9.82 -16.18
CA LYS A 221 5.82 -8.99 -15.36
C LYS A 221 6.52 -7.71 -14.92
N HIS A 222 5.76 -6.61 -14.84
CA HIS A 222 6.28 -5.40 -14.21
C HIS A 222 6.49 -5.63 -12.70
N ASP A 223 5.48 -6.17 -12.02
CA ASP A 223 5.54 -6.54 -10.61
C ASP A 223 4.55 -7.67 -10.31
N GLY A 224 4.73 -8.35 -9.17
CA GLY A 224 3.81 -9.36 -8.66
C GLY A 224 2.52 -8.73 -8.14
N ARG A 225 1.39 -9.44 -8.31
CA ARG A 225 0.10 -9.09 -7.69
C ARG A 225 -0.64 -10.36 -7.33
N ALA A 226 -1.20 -10.40 -6.11
CA ALA A 226 -2.10 -11.47 -5.74
C ALA A 226 -3.30 -11.52 -6.71
N PRO A 227 -3.73 -12.73 -7.13
CA PRO A 227 -4.75 -12.87 -8.17
C PRO A 227 -6.19 -12.70 -7.67
N ASP A 228 -6.41 -12.55 -6.36
CA ASP A 228 -7.71 -12.79 -5.76
C ASP A 228 -8.35 -11.57 -5.05
N TYR A 229 -7.81 -10.36 -5.27
CA TYR A 229 -8.48 -9.15 -4.79
C TYR A 229 -8.50 -8.00 -5.80
N ASP A 230 -7.38 -7.53 -6.36
CA ASP A 230 -7.39 -6.49 -7.39
C ASP A 230 -7.56 -7.06 -8.79
N ASP A 231 -8.41 -6.42 -9.61
CA ASP A 231 -8.46 -6.65 -11.04
C ASP A 231 -7.19 -6.08 -11.68
N TRP A 232 -6.35 -6.94 -12.27
CA TRP A 232 -5.05 -6.53 -12.83
C TRP A 232 -5.17 -5.51 -13.97
N SER A 233 -6.33 -5.45 -14.62
CA SER A 233 -6.62 -4.42 -15.64
C SER A 233 -7.08 -3.08 -15.04
N LEU A 234 -7.45 -3.06 -13.76
CA LEU A 234 -8.09 -1.94 -13.06
C LEU A 234 -7.43 -1.66 -11.69
N ASN A 235 -6.12 -1.82 -11.59
CA ASN A 235 -5.33 -1.49 -10.40
C ASN A 235 -4.26 -0.44 -10.70
N ALA A 236 -3.67 0.08 -9.64
CA ALA A 236 -2.67 1.12 -9.73
C ALA A 236 -1.84 1.28 -8.46
N ASP A 237 -0.61 1.73 -8.63
CA ASP A 237 0.26 2.19 -7.55
C ASP A 237 0.55 3.69 -7.71
N ILE A 238 0.55 4.42 -6.59
CA ILE A 238 0.95 5.83 -6.53
C ILE A 238 2.39 5.90 -6.04
N LEU A 239 3.28 6.38 -6.90
CA LEU A 239 4.68 6.62 -6.60
C LEU A 239 5.00 8.11 -6.65
N VAL A 240 5.87 8.55 -5.75
CA VAL A 240 6.39 9.92 -5.72
C VAL A 240 7.92 9.90 -5.76
N TYR A 241 8.52 10.89 -6.42
CA TYR A 241 9.96 11.08 -6.31
C TYR A 241 10.33 11.53 -4.91
N TYR A 242 11.21 10.82 -4.26
CA TYR A 242 11.68 11.13 -2.92
C TYR A 242 13.13 11.61 -2.94
N PRO A 243 13.34 12.95 -2.91
CA PRO A 243 14.69 13.53 -3.13
C PRO A 243 15.67 13.24 -1.99
N VAL A 244 15.19 12.94 -0.76
CA VAL A 244 16.07 12.61 0.37
C VAL A 244 16.90 11.36 0.09
N LEU A 245 16.31 10.36 -0.54
CA LEU A 245 16.97 9.09 -0.88
C LEU A 245 17.29 8.96 -2.39
N ASP A 246 16.83 9.90 -3.22
CA ASP A 246 16.90 9.82 -4.70
C ASP A 246 16.23 8.53 -5.23
N ILE A 247 14.99 8.24 -4.80
CA ILE A 247 14.24 7.02 -5.19
C ILE A 247 12.81 7.35 -5.64
N ALA A 248 12.19 6.39 -6.33
CA ALA A 248 10.73 6.29 -6.44
C ALA A 248 10.17 5.66 -5.15
N LEU A 249 9.30 6.37 -4.45
CA LEU A 249 8.67 5.90 -3.21
C LEU A 249 7.20 5.62 -3.46
N GLU A 250 6.79 4.36 -3.36
CA GLU A 250 5.40 3.96 -3.38
C GLU A 250 4.70 4.35 -2.08
N LEU A 251 3.64 5.15 -2.17
CA LEU A 251 2.82 5.59 -1.04
C LEU A 251 1.52 4.81 -0.89
N SER A 252 0.99 4.29 -2.00
CA SER A 252 -0.31 3.61 -2.00
C SER A 252 -0.43 2.65 -3.17
N SER A 253 -1.03 1.49 -2.90
CA SER A 253 -1.51 0.54 -3.89
C SER A 253 -3.02 0.41 -3.78
N MET A 254 -3.74 0.39 -4.91
CA MET A 254 -5.20 0.32 -4.93
C MET A 254 -5.73 -0.29 -6.23
N GLY A 255 -6.99 -0.75 -6.20
CA GLY A 255 -7.64 -1.28 -7.40
C GLY A 255 -9.15 -1.40 -7.25
N ILE A 256 -9.83 -1.45 -8.39
CA ILE A 256 -11.18 -1.99 -8.46
C ILE A 256 -11.05 -3.49 -8.28
N ARG A 257 -11.84 -4.04 -7.35
CA ARG A 257 -11.70 -5.44 -6.95
C ARG A 257 -12.23 -6.36 -8.05
N VAL A 258 -11.65 -7.55 -8.11
CA VAL A 258 -12.08 -8.58 -9.07
C VAL A 258 -13.59 -8.83 -9.00
N ASP A 259 -14.21 -9.03 -10.14
CA ASP A 259 -15.49 -9.73 -10.27
C ASP A 259 -15.23 -11.23 -10.48
N LYS A 260 -16.29 -12.00 -10.74
CA LYS A 260 -16.18 -13.44 -10.96
C LYS A 260 -15.22 -13.78 -12.11
N ASP A 261 -15.36 -13.06 -13.24
CA ASP A 261 -14.64 -13.41 -14.46
C ASP A 261 -13.15 -13.04 -14.34
N ALA A 262 -12.85 -11.87 -13.81
CA ALA A 262 -11.48 -11.45 -13.50
C ALA A 262 -10.83 -12.39 -12.46
N LEU A 263 -11.54 -12.74 -11.40
CA LEU A 263 -11.03 -13.66 -10.37
C LEU A 263 -10.63 -15.01 -10.96
N LEU A 264 -11.54 -15.66 -11.71
CA LEU A 264 -11.27 -16.99 -12.28
C LEU A 264 -10.11 -16.95 -13.26
N SER A 265 -10.08 -15.94 -14.16
CA SER A 265 -8.98 -15.75 -15.10
C SER A 265 -7.64 -15.54 -14.42
N GLN A 266 -7.59 -14.70 -13.39
CA GLN A 266 -6.35 -14.38 -12.66
C GLN A 266 -5.85 -15.56 -11.83
N LEU A 267 -6.74 -16.34 -11.20
CA LEU A 267 -6.36 -17.56 -10.48
C LEU A 267 -5.73 -18.61 -11.43
N GLU A 268 -6.28 -18.75 -12.64
CA GLU A 268 -5.72 -19.63 -13.68
C GLU A 268 -4.32 -19.16 -14.10
N LYS A 269 -4.17 -17.87 -14.46
CA LYS A 269 -2.88 -17.26 -14.84
C LYS A 269 -1.83 -17.35 -13.74
N ALA A 270 -2.25 -17.31 -12.48
CA ALA A 270 -1.36 -17.44 -11.32
C ALA A 270 -1.08 -18.89 -10.92
N GLY A 271 -1.67 -19.89 -11.61
CA GLY A 271 -1.45 -21.30 -11.34
C GLY A 271 -2.02 -21.80 -10.01
N CYS A 272 -3.09 -21.13 -9.50
CA CYS A 272 -3.72 -21.51 -8.24
C CYS A 272 -5.27 -21.54 -8.33
N PRO A 273 -5.85 -22.26 -9.32
CA PRO A 273 -7.30 -22.30 -9.54
C PRO A 273 -8.07 -22.92 -8.36
N GLU A 274 -7.44 -23.76 -7.55
CA GLU A 274 -8.05 -24.38 -6.36
C GLU A 274 -8.52 -23.35 -5.32
N ARG A 275 -7.91 -22.15 -5.28
CA ARG A 275 -8.33 -21.05 -4.38
C ARG A 275 -9.76 -20.58 -4.63
N ALA A 276 -10.32 -20.85 -5.81
CA ALA A 276 -11.74 -20.58 -6.11
C ALA A 276 -12.71 -21.27 -5.14
N ASN A 277 -12.26 -22.34 -4.47
CA ASN A 277 -13.05 -23.09 -3.50
C ASN A 277 -13.00 -22.51 -2.08
N LEU A 278 -12.13 -21.57 -1.78
CA LEU A 278 -12.06 -20.93 -0.47
C LEU A 278 -13.31 -20.06 -0.22
N PRO A 279 -13.74 -19.90 1.03
CA PRO A 279 -14.99 -19.20 1.36
C PRO A 279 -15.13 -17.79 0.80
N PHE A 280 -14.05 -16.99 0.86
CA PHE A 280 -14.05 -15.62 0.34
C PHE A 280 -14.21 -15.60 -1.19
N GLN A 281 -13.38 -16.36 -1.92
CA GLN A 281 -13.40 -16.42 -3.38
C GLN A 281 -14.74 -16.99 -3.89
N LYS A 282 -15.25 -18.01 -3.22
CA LYS A 282 -16.57 -18.57 -3.53
C LYS A 282 -17.71 -17.55 -3.33
N ALA A 283 -17.62 -16.70 -2.31
CA ALA A 283 -18.60 -15.64 -2.10
C ALA A 283 -18.60 -14.59 -3.23
N ILE A 284 -17.45 -14.34 -3.88
CA ILE A 284 -17.38 -13.49 -5.08
C ILE A 284 -18.03 -14.19 -6.27
N ILE A 285 -17.67 -15.45 -6.51
CA ILE A 285 -18.19 -16.26 -7.63
C ILE A 285 -19.72 -16.39 -7.56
N ASP A 286 -20.26 -16.56 -6.35
CA ASP A 286 -21.69 -16.67 -6.07
C ASP A 286 -22.42 -15.30 -6.11
N GLY A 287 -21.71 -14.19 -6.36
CA GLY A 287 -22.30 -12.84 -6.38
C GLY A 287 -22.78 -12.34 -5.01
N LYS A 288 -22.25 -12.89 -3.91
CA LYS A 288 -22.65 -12.54 -2.54
C LYS A 288 -21.97 -11.30 -1.98
N LEU A 289 -20.88 -10.84 -2.61
CA LEU A 289 -20.12 -9.66 -2.19
C LEU A 289 -20.37 -8.48 -3.14
N PRO A 290 -20.38 -7.24 -2.64
CA PRO A 290 -20.57 -6.06 -3.48
C PRO A 290 -19.39 -5.83 -4.43
N TYR A 291 -19.58 -5.06 -5.49
CA TYR A 291 -18.48 -4.48 -6.25
C TYR A 291 -17.82 -3.39 -5.41
N THR A 292 -16.50 -3.35 -5.40
CA THR A 292 -15.76 -2.43 -4.56
C THR A 292 -14.50 -1.92 -5.25
N ILE A 293 -14.03 -0.76 -4.79
CA ILE A 293 -12.70 -0.23 -5.01
C ILE A 293 -12.04 -0.05 -3.64
N GLY A 294 -10.77 -0.34 -3.55
CA GLY A 294 -10.07 -0.18 -2.28
C GLY A 294 -8.56 -0.18 -2.44
N GLY A 295 -7.86 0.07 -1.35
CA GLY A 295 -6.40 0.12 -1.35
C GLY A 295 -5.82 0.17 0.04
N GLY A 296 -4.49 0.14 0.09
CA GLY A 296 -3.67 0.40 1.26
C GLY A 296 -2.84 1.66 1.05
N ILE A 297 -2.74 2.49 2.06
CA ILE A 297 -1.92 3.70 2.07
C ILE A 297 -0.94 3.57 3.23
N GLY A 298 0.37 3.51 2.94
CA GLY A 298 1.41 3.29 3.96
C GLY A 298 1.50 4.46 4.94
N GLN A 299 1.11 4.25 6.20
CA GLN A 299 1.12 5.31 7.21
C GLN A 299 2.54 5.81 7.49
N SER A 300 3.46 4.89 7.77
CA SER A 300 4.86 5.23 8.05
C SER A 300 5.58 5.78 6.81
N ARG A 301 5.30 5.28 5.60
CA ARG A 301 5.85 5.84 4.36
C ARG A 301 5.38 7.28 4.12
N ILE A 302 4.12 7.60 4.40
CA ILE A 302 3.59 8.98 4.32
C ILE A 302 4.26 9.87 5.37
N CYS A 303 4.43 9.41 6.61
CA CYS A 303 5.14 10.17 7.63
C CYS A 303 6.60 10.40 7.22
N MET A 304 7.30 9.37 6.73
CA MET A 304 8.67 9.47 6.23
C MET A 304 8.77 10.52 5.10
N PHE A 305 7.89 10.45 4.12
CA PHE A 305 7.86 11.37 2.99
C PHE A 305 7.65 12.82 3.42
N PHE A 306 6.58 13.09 4.19
CA PHE A 306 6.27 14.48 4.58
C PHE A 306 7.26 15.05 5.58
N LEU A 307 7.82 14.24 6.48
CA LEU A 307 8.81 14.70 7.46
C LEU A 307 10.26 14.65 6.95
N ARG A 308 10.46 14.31 5.66
CA ARG A 308 11.78 14.29 4.99
C ARG A 308 12.79 13.40 5.71
N LYS A 309 12.36 12.22 6.18
CA LYS A 309 13.20 11.29 6.92
C LYS A 309 13.98 10.33 6.01
N ALA A 310 15.22 10.04 6.35
CA ALA A 310 16.08 9.15 5.57
C ALA A 310 15.79 7.65 5.77
N HIS A 311 15.11 7.28 6.85
CA HIS A 311 14.79 5.89 7.16
C HIS A 311 13.40 5.77 7.78
N ILE A 312 12.64 4.74 7.38
CA ILE A 312 11.30 4.50 7.92
C ILE A 312 11.31 4.27 9.44
N GLY A 313 12.40 3.76 9.98
CA GLY A 313 12.62 3.59 11.42
C GLY A 313 12.68 4.91 12.22
N GLU A 314 12.84 6.06 11.58
CA GLU A 314 12.73 7.36 12.25
C GLU A 314 11.27 7.75 12.55
N VAL A 315 10.31 7.08 11.93
CA VAL A 315 8.86 7.32 12.09
C VAL A 315 8.07 6.07 12.48
N GLN A 316 8.75 4.93 12.59
CA GLN A 316 8.13 3.65 12.94
C GLN A 316 9.06 2.85 13.86
N SER A 317 8.58 2.54 15.06
CA SER A 317 9.31 1.61 15.94
C SER A 317 9.19 0.17 15.41
N SER A 318 10.31 -0.50 15.22
CA SER A 318 10.40 -1.87 14.71
C SER A 318 11.68 -2.55 15.18
N LEU A 319 11.97 -3.74 14.64
CA LEU A 319 13.24 -4.44 14.86
C LEU A 319 14.10 -4.33 13.61
N TRP A 320 15.33 -3.91 13.80
CA TRP A 320 16.31 -3.68 12.75
C TRP A 320 17.57 -4.53 12.99
N PRO A 321 18.30 -4.95 11.94
CA PRO A 321 19.62 -5.55 12.12
C PRO A 321 20.56 -4.62 12.89
N GLU A 322 21.32 -5.16 13.85
CA GLU A 322 22.24 -4.39 14.70
C GLU A 322 23.22 -3.54 13.90
N GLU A 323 23.72 -4.07 12.78
CA GLU A 323 24.61 -3.36 11.88
C GLU A 323 23.93 -2.13 11.25
N MET A 324 22.64 -2.26 10.89
CA MET A 324 21.84 -1.16 10.31
C MET A 324 21.62 -0.06 11.36
N VAL A 325 21.29 -0.43 12.61
CA VAL A 325 21.15 0.54 13.72
C VAL A 325 22.46 1.29 13.94
N THR A 326 23.58 0.55 14.05
CA THR A 326 24.89 1.13 14.29
C THR A 326 25.30 2.10 13.17
N GLU A 327 25.04 1.74 11.91
CA GLU A 327 25.43 2.60 10.77
C GLU A 327 24.50 3.81 10.63
N ALA A 328 23.20 3.64 10.90
CA ALA A 328 22.24 4.74 10.94
C ALA A 328 22.63 5.78 12.00
N GLU A 329 22.92 5.35 13.22
CA GLU A 329 23.33 6.23 14.33
C GLU A 329 24.60 7.02 14.02
N LYS A 330 25.64 6.37 13.45
CA LYS A 330 26.88 7.03 13.04
C LYS A 330 26.66 8.17 12.03
N ASN A 331 25.60 8.06 11.24
CA ASN A 331 25.26 9.03 10.20
C ASN A 331 24.10 9.98 10.62
N GLY A 332 23.77 10.04 11.92
CA GLY A 332 22.77 10.97 12.45
C GLY A 332 21.32 10.60 12.14
N ILE A 333 21.07 9.35 11.70
CA ILE A 333 19.73 8.80 11.50
C ILE A 333 19.31 8.12 12.80
N GLN A 334 18.32 8.69 13.50
CA GLN A 334 17.87 8.22 14.81
C GLN A 334 16.65 7.32 14.65
N LEU A 335 16.82 6.01 14.79
CA LEU A 335 15.73 5.04 14.75
C LEU A 335 14.95 5.04 16.08
N LEU A 336 13.60 4.85 16.02
CA LEU A 336 12.70 4.81 17.18
C LEU A 336 12.79 3.50 17.96
#